data_fef360475b263e89a2c06a80d01fe398
#
_entry.id   fef360475b263e89a2c06a80d01fe398
#
_cell.length_a   1.000
_cell.length_b   1.000
_cell.length_c   1.000
_cell.angle_alpha   90.00
_cell.angle_beta   90.00
_cell.angle_gamma   90.00
#
_symmetry.space_group_name_H-M   'P 1'
#
loop_
_entity.id
_entity.type
_entity.pdbx_description
1 polymer ?
#
loop_
_entity_poly.entity_id
_entity_poly.type
_entity_poly.pdbx_seq_one_letter_code
_entity_poly.pdbx_strand_id
1 'polypeptide(L)'
;RFLDQFFNNPNARANRDALLMAEDAETALTEVQGGYVGAGYLTSCIVLLHENPEQLQDWARELRRVIQTLGFGCRIESINALEAWLGTHPGNGYANLRRPMVNTLNLADLLPLATVWTGSPVCPCPFYPPNSRPLAVLTTDKSTPFWFNIHVGDLGHTLIFGPTGAGKSTLLAFIAAQFRAYENARIFAFDKGMSMFPLCHGAGGSHFNIGHAGQLAFAPLQRIAESEAECAWAEEWIASLMELQGFPVMPSHRNAIHTAMHSLAANPEHLRTLTNFYHVVQDREIKEAIQHYTVQGAMGRLLDADTDTLSLSPFMVFEIEELMNLGDKNLIPVLTYLFHRIEQAVNGDPTILILDEAWIMLGHPVFRAKIREWLKVMRKANCAVILATQSLSDAKNSGILDVLVESCPTKIYLPNLSARQEAQHDLYTAMGLNETQLGIIANATPKRDYYVVSPHGRRQVQLALGPKTLAFVGHSDKESIARIQELSALHGPRGWQETWLRECGAA
;
A
#
# COMPACT_ATOMS: atom_id res chain seq x y z
N ARG A 1 -2.56 33.02 -53.47
CA ARG A 1 -4.00 33.24 -53.63
C ARG A 1 -4.31 34.47 -54.49
N PHE A 2 -3.75 35.66 -54.23
CA PHE A 2 -4.02 36.89 -55.05
C PHE A 2 -3.54 36.74 -56.50
N LEU A 3 -2.35 36.19 -56.72
CA LEU A 3 -1.80 35.89 -58.04
C LEU A 3 -2.54 34.71 -58.70
N ASP A 4 -2.94 33.70 -57.95
CA ASP A 4 -3.68 32.54 -58.49
C ASP A 4 -5.10 32.90 -58.91
N GLN A 5 -5.76 33.83 -58.20
CA GLN A 5 -7.03 34.43 -58.63
C GLN A 5 -6.89 35.30 -59.88
N PHE A 6 -5.75 36.01 -60.01
CA PHE A 6 -5.50 36.86 -61.15
C PHE A 6 -5.17 36.09 -62.44
N PHE A 7 -4.55 34.89 -62.29
CA PHE A 7 -4.19 34.02 -63.41
C PHE A 7 -5.13 32.86 -63.67
N ASN A 8 -6.27 32.77 -62.92
CA ASN A 8 -7.30 31.77 -63.06
C ASN A 8 -6.75 30.35 -63.15
N ASN A 9 -5.81 29.99 -62.26
CA ASN A 9 -5.10 28.72 -62.27
C ASN A 9 -5.97 27.59 -61.66
N PRO A 10 -6.55 26.68 -62.46
CA PRO A 10 -7.46 25.64 -61.94
C PRO A 10 -6.77 24.58 -61.09
N ASN A 11 -5.43 24.57 -61.03
CA ASN A 11 -4.62 23.61 -60.27
C ASN A 11 -3.96 24.17 -59.02
N ALA A 12 -4.36 25.36 -58.58
CA ALA A 12 -3.86 25.93 -57.33
C ALA A 12 -4.25 25.04 -56.15
N ARG A 13 -3.31 24.26 -55.62
CA ARG A 13 -3.52 23.45 -54.42
C ARG A 13 -3.76 24.41 -53.25
N ALA A 14 -4.97 24.38 -52.73
CA ALA A 14 -5.30 25.14 -51.51
C ALA A 14 -4.35 24.67 -50.38
N ASN A 15 -3.66 25.66 -49.79
CA ASN A 15 -2.88 25.36 -48.58
C ASN A 15 -3.84 25.00 -47.45
N ARG A 16 -3.87 23.70 -47.15
CA ARG A 16 -4.81 23.12 -46.16
C ARG A 16 -4.63 23.72 -44.78
N ASP A 17 -3.38 24.01 -44.37
CA ASP A 17 -3.09 24.63 -43.10
C ASP A 17 -3.64 26.06 -43.01
N ALA A 18 -3.53 26.82 -44.11
CA ALA A 18 -4.07 28.18 -44.17
C ALA A 18 -5.62 28.20 -44.14
N LEU A 19 -6.27 27.16 -44.66
CA LEU A 19 -7.72 27.02 -44.58
C LEU A 19 -8.16 26.68 -43.14
N LEU A 20 -7.47 25.75 -42.48
CA LEU A 20 -7.72 25.42 -41.09
C LEU A 20 -7.51 26.63 -40.16
N MET A 21 -6.42 27.40 -40.37
CA MET A 21 -6.19 28.61 -39.61
C MET A 21 -7.27 29.68 -39.82
N ALA A 22 -7.82 29.77 -41.05
CA ALA A 22 -8.93 30.72 -41.32
C ALA A 22 -10.21 30.27 -40.62
N GLU A 23 -10.53 28.99 -40.62
CA GLU A 23 -11.67 28.42 -39.94
C GLU A 23 -11.60 28.59 -38.42
N ASP A 24 -10.41 28.36 -37.84
CA ASP A 24 -10.14 28.62 -36.42
C ASP A 24 -10.33 30.11 -36.05
N ALA A 25 -9.86 31.01 -36.92
CA ALA A 25 -10.04 32.45 -36.70
C ALA A 25 -11.50 32.92 -36.78
N GLU A 26 -12.30 32.34 -37.70
CA GLU A 26 -13.74 32.61 -37.80
C GLU A 26 -14.49 32.07 -36.59
N THR A 27 -14.14 30.86 -36.10
CA THR A 27 -14.68 30.30 -34.86
C THR A 27 -14.38 31.18 -33.66
N ALA A 28 -13.14 31.60 -33.46
CA ALA A 28 -12.72 32.47 -32.40
C ALA A 28 -13.46 33.83 -32.43
N LEU A 29 -13.63 34.39 -33.64
CA LEU A 29 -14.37 35.66 -33.83
C LEU A 29 -15.85 35.47 -33.38
N THR A 30 -16.49 34.40 -33.76
CA THR A 30 -17.88 34.07 -33.42
C THR A 30 -18.03 33.93 -31.90
N GLU A 31 -17.12 33.24 -31.24
CA GLU A 31 -17.13 33.06 -29.78
C GLU A 31 -16.97 34.42 -29.02
N VAL A 32 -16.08 35.28 -29.47
CA VAL A 32 -15.88 36.63 -28.90
C VAL A 32 -17.10 37.51 -29.15
N GLN A 33 -17.63 37.54 -30.37
CA GLN A 33 -18.81 38.33 -30.70
C GLN A 33 -20.08 37.87 -30.00
N GLY A 34 -20.20 36.55 -29.79
CA GLY A 34 -21.29 35.94 -29.03
C GLY A 34 -21.20 36.17 -27.52
N GLY A 35 -20.11 36.75 -27.02
CA GLY A 35 -19.88 36.97 -25.60
C GLY A 35 -19.59 35.71 -24.78
N TYR A 36 -19.31 34.59 -25.45
CA TYR A 36 -18.99 33.32 -24.79
C TYR A 36 -17.60 33.32 -24.17
N VAL A 37 -16.65 34.05 -24.77
CA VAL A 37 -15.28 34.23 -24.29
C VAL A 37 -14.87 35.70 -24.33
N GLY A 38 -14.01 36.12 -23.39
CA GLY A 38 -13.28 37.35 -23.45
C GLY A 38 -11.91 37.14 -24.08
N ALA A 39 -11.30 38.22 -24.60
CA ALA A 39 -9.92 38.20 -25.10
C ALA A 39 -9.03 39.12 -24.28
N GLY A 40 -7.78 38.74 -24.07
CA GLY A 40 -6.79 39.55 -23.33
C GLY A 40 -5.37 39.15 -23.70
N TYR A 41 -4.41 39.84 -23.09
CA TYR A 41 -2.99 39.55 -23.29
C TYR A 41 -2.43 38.83 -22.07
N LEU A 42 -1.69 37.74 -22.28
CA LEU A 42 -1.02 36.98 -21.23
C LEU A 42 0.47 36.90 -21.54
N THR A 43 1.31 37.23 -20.56
CA THR A 43 2.75 36.97 -20.61
C THR A 43 3.14 36.20 -19.35
N SER A 44 3.76 35.06 -19.54
CA SER A 44 4.35 34.29 -18.44
C SER A 44 5.86 34.51 -18.42
N CYS A 45 6.41 34.92 -17.28
CA CYS A 45 7.83 35.09 -17.08
C CYS A 45 8.35 34.18 -15.96
N ILE A 46 9.52 33.58 -16.20
CA ILE A 46 10.25 32.84 -15.17
C ILE A 46 11.54 33.60 -14.91
N VAL A 47 11.78 34.02 -13.68
CA VAL A 47 12.98 34.72 -13.25
C VAL A 47 13.92 33.75 -12.57
N LEU A 48 15.13 33.61 -13.11
CA LEU A 48 16.20 32.82 -12.52
C LEU A 48 17.21 33.75 -11.89
N LEU A 49 17.67 33.44 -10.68
CA LEU A 49 18.65 34.19 -9.93
C LEU A 49 19.78 33.27 -9.47
N HIS A 50 21.02 33.66 -9.77
CA HIS A 50 22.19 32.90 -9.28
C HIS A 50 23.41 33.83 -9.27
N GLU A 51 24.31 33.63 -8.32
CA GLU A 51 25.54 34.44 -8.18
C GLU A 51 26.57 34.18 -9.29
N ASN A 52 26.62 32.91 -9.77
CA ASN A 52 27.50 32.51 -10.86
C ASN A 52 26.76 32.67 -12.21
N PRO A 53 27.24 33.54 -13.14
CA PRO A 53 26.61 33.78 -14.42
C PRO A 53 26.62 32.55 -15.36
N GLU A 54 27.65 31.73 -15.32
CA GLU A 54 27.74 30.50 -16.16
C GLU A 54 26.66 29.50 -15.75
N GLN A 55 26.55 29.26 -14.47
CA GLN A 55 25.51 28.35 -13.91
C GLN A 55 24.10 28.87 -14.21
N LEU A 56 23.90 30.17 -14.12
CA LEU A 56 22.62 30.78 -14.47
C LEU A 56 22.26 30.57 -15.94
N GLN A 57 23.23 30.68 -16.85
CA GLN A 57 23.00 30.42 -18.28
C GLN A 57 22.70 28.95 -18.56
N ASP A 58 23.35 28.03 -17.87
CA ASP A 58 23.09 26.58 -18.01
C ASP A 58 21.68 26.24 -17.55
N TRP A 59 21.24 26.72 -16.41
CA TRP A 59 19.87 26.57 -15.93
C TRP A 59 18.84 27.16 -16.90
N ALA A 60 19.11 28.33 -17.44
CA ALA A 60 18.22 28.98 -18.41
C ALA A 60 18.07 28.12 -19.69
N ARG A 61 19.18 27.53 -20.18
CA ARG A 61 19.15 26.66 -21.35
C ARG A 61 18.38 25.39 -21.09
N GLU A 62 18.61 24.76 -19.93
CA GLU A 62 17.93 23.55 -19.53
C GLU A 62 16.41 23.77 -19.36
N LEU A 63 16.03 24.84 -18.64
CA LEU A 63 14.62 25.21 -18.47
C LEU A 63 13.93 25.49 -19.81
N ARG A 64 14.60 26.23 -20.72
CA ARG A 64 14.08 26.45 -22.07
C ARG A 64 13.82 25.13 -22.78
N ARG A 65 14.75 24.18 -22.70
CA ARG A 65 14.60 22.85 -23.31
C ARG A 65 13.39 22.10 -22.76
N VAL A 66 13.19 22.12 -21.44
CA VAL A 66 12.03 21.50 -20.79
C VAL A 66 10.72 22.12 -21.28
N ILE A 67 10.62 23.44 -21.31
CA ILE A 67 9.42 24.15 -21.75
C ILE A 67 9.12 23.84 -23.25
N GLN A 68 10.15 23.80 -24.08
CA GLN A 68 10.00 23.46 -25.50
C GLN A 68 9.56 22.00 -25.72
N THR A 69 10.02 21.06 -24.90
CA THR A 69 9.54 19.66 -24.95
C THR A 69 8.07 19.52 -24.54
N LEU A 70 7.54 20.46 -23.78
CA LEU A 70 6.11 20.53 -23.43
C LEU A 70 5.25 21.20 -24.54
N GLY A 71 5.86 21.59 -25.68
CA GLY A 71 5.16 22.18 -26.81
C GLY A 71 4.99 23.70 -26.73
N PHE A 72 5.57 24.37 -25.73
CA PHE A 72 5.47 25.83 -25.59
C PHE A 72 6.68 26.54 -26.18
N GLY A 73 6.44 27.66 -26.86
CA GLY A 73 7.50 28.58 -27.25
C GLY A 73 8.14 29.25 -26.02
N CYS A 74 9.46 29.19 -25.90
CA CYS A 74 10.19 29.79 -24.79
C CYS A 74 11.41 30.56 -25.31
N ARG A 75 11.60 31.77 -24.80
CA ARG A 75 12.71 32.65 -25.15
C ARG A 75 13.44 33.11 -23.91
N ILE A 76 14.77 33.06 -23.96
CA ILE A 76 15.62 33.71 -22.96
C ILE A 76 15.76 35.16 -23.33
N GLU A 77 15.26 36.06 -22.49
CA GLU A 77 15.45 37.51 -22.67
C GLU A 77 16.85 37.90 -22.18
N SER A 78 17.59 38.62 -23.00
CA SER A 78 18.94 39.15 -22.71
C SER A 78 18.97 40.68 -22.79
N ILE A 79 18.70 41.22 -23.97
CA ILE A 79 18.69 42.69 -24.20
C ILE A 79 17.55 43.35 -23.43
N ASN A 80 16.36 42.70 -23.42
CA ASN A 80 15.15 43.22 -22.76
C ASN A 80 14.91 42.58 -21.39
N ALA A 81 15.95 42.07 -20.73
CA ALA A 81 15.80 41.35 -19.45
C ALA A 81 15.24 42.25 -18.34
N LEU A 82 15.63 43.52 -18.31
CA LEU A 82 15.14 44.51 -17.34
C LEU A 82 13.65 44.81 -17.54
N GLU A 83 13.22 45.06 -18.78
CA GLU A 83 11.81 45.32 -19.09
C GLU A 83 10.95 44.08 -18.83
N ALA A 84 11.44 42.87 -19.17
CA ALA A 84 10.76 41.66 -18.88
C ALA A 84 10.57 41.44 -17.36
N TRP A 85 11.60 41.74 -16.57
CA TRP A 85 11.53 41.70 -15.10
C TRP A 85 10.58 42.74 -14.53
N LEU A 86 10.67 44.02 -15.01
CA LEU A 86 9.77 45.09 -14.60
C LEU A 86 8.30 44.76 -14.93
N GLY A 87 8.05 44.08 -16.05
CA GLY A 87 6.73 43.63 -16.46
C GLY A 87 6.12 42.56 -15.54
N THR A 88 6.91 41.91 -14.65
CA THR A 88 6.40 40.97 -13.64
C THR A 88 5.81 41.67 -12.40
N HIS A 89 6.08 43.00 -12.24
CA HIS A 89 5.58 43.73 -11.08
C HIS A 89 4.09 44.06 -11.25
N PRO A 90 3.27 43.89 -10.23
CA PRO A 90 1.85 44.22 -10.28
C PRO A 90 1.62 45.69 -10.72
N GLY A 91 0.73 45.85 -11.70
CA GLY A 91 0.37 47.18 -12.23
C GLY A 91 1.31 47.75 -13.29
N ASN A 92 2.46 47.12 -13.56
CA ASN A 92 3.41 47.61 -14.58
C ASN A 92 3.24 46.90 -15.93
N GLY A 93 2.07 47.05 -16.55
CA GLY A 93 1.80 46.47 -17.86
C GLY A 93 2.54 47.14 -19.03
N TYR A 94 3.12 48.35 -18.85
CA TYR A 94 3.82 49.06 -19.91
C TYR A 94 5.16 48.45 -20.29
N ALA A 95 5.86 47.86 -19.31
CA ALA A 95 7.13 47.16 -19.52
C ALA A 95 6.97 45.78 -20.21
N ASN A 96 5.75 45.30 -20.36
CA ASN A 96 5.48 43.99 -20.96
C ASN A 96 5.60 44.04 -22.50
N LEU A 97 6.74 43.62 -23.03
CA LEU A 97 7.06 43.67 -24.45
C LEU A 97 6.39 42.56 -25.29
N ARG A 98 6.09 41.44 -24.68
CA ARG A 98 5.50 40.27 -25.32
C ARG A 98 4.05 40.15 -24.87
N ARG A 99 3.12 40.35 -25.79
CA ARG A 99 1.68 40.39 -25.50
C ARG A 99 0.91 39.44 -26.42
N PRO A 100 1.11 38.11 -26.29
CA PRO A 100 0.27 37.19 -27.03
C PRO A 100 -1.17 37.29 -26.56
N MET A 101 -2.09 37.30 -27.50
CA MET A 101 -3.53 37.33 -27.21
C MET A 101 -3.99 35.92 -26.89
N VAL A 102 -4.76 35.77 -25.83
CA VAL A 102 -5.42 34.54 -25.42
C VAL A 102 -6.89 34.80 -25.11
N ASN A 103 -7.76 33.83 -25.33
CA ASN A 103 -9.12 33.91 -24.87
C ASN A 103 -9.22 33.43 -23.40
N THR A 104 -10.36 33.68 -22.76
CA THR A 104 -10.57 33.32 -21.35
C THR A 104 -10.57 31.83 -21.08
N LEU A 105 -10.93 30.98 -22.05
CA LEU A 105 -10.84 29.52 -21.91
C LEU A 105 -9.39 29.07 -21.89
N ASN A 106 -8.58 29.52 -22.87
CA ASN A 106 -7.14 29.21 -22.91
C ASN A 106 -6.41 29.81 -21.68
N LEU A 107 -6.85 30.96 -21.20
CA LEU A 107 -6.30 31.58 -19.98
C LEU A 107 -6.61 30.67 -18.76
N ALA A 108 -7.83 30.12 -18.64
CA ALA A 108 -8.20 29.25 -17.57
C ALA A 108 -7.34 27.97 -17.54
N ASP A 109 -6.99 27.43 -18.72
CA ASP A 109 -6.09 26.26 -18.84
C ASP A 109 -4.63 26.59 -18.48
N LEU A 110 -4.19 27.84 -18.71
CA LEU A 110 -2.83 28.29 -18.42
C LEU A 110 -2.63 28.75 -16.96
N LEU A 111 -3.71 29.13 -16.28
CA LEU A 111 -3.63 29.55 -14.88
C LEU A 111 -3.55 28.33 -13.95
N PRO A 112 -2.71 28.37 -12.91
CA PRO A 112 -2.61 27.30 -11.92
C PRO A 112 -3.80 27.33 -10.94
N LEU A 113 -5.03 27.22 -11.47
CA LEU A 113 -6.27 27.24 -10.68
C LEU A 113 -6.49 25.95 -9.91
N ALA A 114 -5.84 24.86 -10.34
CA ALA A 114 -5.82 23.59 -9.64
C ALA A 114 -4.39 23.10 -9.52
N THR A 115 -4.04 22.56 -8.36
CA THR A 115 -2.74 21.93 -8.14
C THR A 115 -2.90 20.44 -8.09
N VAL A 116 -1.92 19.73 -8.64
CA VAL A 116 -1.86 18.29 -8.53
C VAL A 116 -1.39 17.92 -7.12
N TRP A 117 -2.12 17.05 -6.45
CA TRP A 117 -1.70 16.54 -5.15
C TRP A 117 -0.38 15.77 -5.26
N THR A 118 0.65 16.25 -4.57
CA THR A 118 2.02 15.70 -4.60
C THR A 118 2.34 14.82 -3.38
N GLY A 119 1.37 14.59 -2.49
CA GLY A 119 1.63 13.95 -1.22
C GLY A 119 2.27 14.91 -0.20
N SER A 120 2.77 14.35 0.90
CA SER A 120 3.48 15.12 1.94
C SER A 120 4.97 14.76 1.94
N PRO A 121 5.90 15.72 1.86
CA PRO A 121 7.33 15.48 1.86
C PRO A 121 7.85 14.95 3.21
N VAL A 122 7.02 15.01 4.25
CA VAL A 122 7.30 14.46 5.57
C VAL A 122 6.21 13.47 5.98
N CYS A 123 6.56 12.50 6.82
CA CYS A 123 5.58 11.61 7.43
C CYS A 123 4.65 12.40 8.35
N PRO A 124 3.32 12.35 8.15
CA PRO A 124 2.38 13.14 8.94
C PRO A 124 2.07 12.54 10.33
N CYS A 125 2.62 11.37 10.65
CA CYS A 125 2.34 10.69 11.91
C CYS A 125 3.04 11.39 13.09
N PRO A 126 2.30 11.83 14.13
CA PRO A 126 2.87 12.53 15.26
C PRO A 126 3.70 11.66 16.19
N PHE A 127 3.61 10.33 16.07
CA PHE A 127 4.43 9.38 16.85
C PHE A 127 5.85 9.23 16.31
N TYR A 128 6.13 9.76 15.11
CA TYR A 128 7.46 9.73 14.53
C TYR A 128 8.21 11.03 14.84
N PRO A 129 9.55 11.00 14.84
CA PRO A 129 10.33 12.22 15.02
C PRO A 129 9.90 13.33 14.04
N PRO A 130 9.94 14.61 14.46
CA PRO A 130 9.65 15.73 13.57
C PRO A 130 10.48 15.68 12.28
N ASN A 131 9.87 15.99 11.16
CA ASN A 131 10.50 15.95 9.82
C ASN A 131 10.94 14.55 9.36
N SER A 132 10.36 13.48 9.92
CA SER A 132 10.59 12.13 9.42
C SER A 132 10.29 12.05 7.94
N ARG A 133 11.09 11.27 7.21
CA ARG A 133 10.97 11.09 5.77
C ARG A 133 9.58 10.54 5.39
N PRO A 134 9.11 10.81 4.16
CA PRO A 134 7.96 10.07 3.63
C PRO A 134 8.31 8.59 3.49
N LEU A 135 7.32 7.73 3.45
CA LEU A 135 7.54 6.29 3.27
C LEU A 135 8.35 6.03 1.99
N ALA A 136 7.98 6.68 0.89
CA ALA A 136 8.68 6.59 -0.38
C ALA A 136 8.47 7.84 -1.24
N VAL A 137 9.30 8.00 -2.26
CA VAL A 137 9.09 8.94 -3.35
C VAL A 137 8.77 8.13 -4.60
N LEU A 138 7.57 8.33 -5.15
CA LEU A 138 7.07 7.61 -6.30
C LEU A 138 7.09 8.51 -7.54
N THR A 139 7.17 7.90 -8.72
CA THR A 139 7.01 8.59 -9.99
C THR A 139 5.54 8.70 -10.38
N THR A 140 5.24 9.56 -11.31
CA THR A 140 3.92 9.71 -11.90
C THR A 140 4.03 9.70 -13.43
N ASP A 141 2.92 9.70 -14.12
CA ASP A 141 2.87 9.87 -15.58
C ASP A 141 3.35 11.26 -16.06
N LYS A 142 3.50 12.19 -15.11
CA LYS A 142 4.01 13.55 -15.30
C LYS A 142 5.36 13.74 -14.61
N SER A 143 5.96 14.91 -14.80
CA SER A 143 7.28 15.24 -14.24
C SER A 143 7.30 15.49 -12.73
N THR A 144 6.15 15.58 -12.06
CA THR A 144 6.08 15.83 -10.62
C THR A 144 6.21 14.54 -9.82
N PRO A 145 7.17 14.44 -8.88
CA PRO A 145 7.24 13.30 -7.96
C PRO A 145 6.03 13.27 -7.03
N PHE A 146 5.79 12.11 -6.42
CA PHE A 146 4.77 11.94 -5.40
C PHE A 146 5.40 11.42 -4.11
N TRP A 147 5.27 12.19 -3.02
CA TRP A 147 5.70 11.78 -1.68
C TRP A 147 4.63 10.91 -1.04
N PHE A 148 4.88 9.62 -1.08
CA PHE A 148 3.95 8.61 -0.61
C PHE A 148 4.07 8.39 0.89
N ASN A 149 2.94 8.48 1.58
CA ASN A 149 2.77 8.11 2.97
C ASN A 149 1.51 7.26 3.10
N ILE A 150 1.54 6.26 3.98
CA ILE A 150 0.35 5.50 4.36
C ILE A 150 -0.46 6.23 5.43
N HIS A 151 0.17 7.11 6.20
CA HIS A 151 -0.45 7.82 7.31
C HIS A 151 -1.24 9.06 6.86
N VAL A 152 -2.38 9.27 7.54
CA VAL A 152 -3.17 10.50 7.54
C VAL A 152 -3.28 10.93 9.01
N GLY A 153 -2.46 11.89 9.44
CA GLY A 153 -2.24 12.14 10.85
C GLY A 153 -1.65 10.90 11.52
N ASP A 154 -2.20 10.48 12.64
CA ASP A 154 -1.79 9.29 13.39
C ASP A 154 -2.36 7.97 12.84
N LEU A 155 -3.20 8.01 11.81
CA LEU A 155 -3.90 6.86 11.27
C LEU A 155 -3.20 6.34 10.00
N GLY A 156 -2.49 5.20 10.13
CA GLY A 156 -1.74 4.57 9.03
C GLY A 156 -2.46 3.39 8.37
N HIS A 157 -3.69 3.05 8.79
CA HIS A 157 -4.40 1.90 8.22
C HIS A 157 -4.69 2.12 6.74
N THR A 158 -4.42 1.09 5.93
CA THR A 158 -4.46 1.17 4.47
C THR A 158 -5.19 -0.03 3.88
N LEU A 159 -6.07 0.24 2.91
CA LEU A 159 -6.71 -0.79 2.09
C LEU A 159 -6.07 -0.87 0.72
N ILE A 160 -5.79 -2.07 0.25
CA ILE A 160 -5.23 -2.32 -1.08
C ILE A 160 -6.16 -3.28 -1.84
N PHE A 161 -6.65 -2.83 -2.98
CA PHE A 161 -7.54 -3.60 -3.84
C PHE A 161 -6.93 -3.81 -5.20
N GLY A 162 -6.92 -5.07 -5.66
CA GLY A 162 -6.48 -5.36 -7.01
C GLY A 162 -6.56 -6.82 -7.39
N PRO A 163 -6.92 -7.12 -8.64
CA PRO A 163 -7.03 -8.48 -9.13
C PRO A 163 -5.66 -9.19 -9.13
N THR A 164 -5.70 -10.50 -9.23
CA THR A 164 -4.50 -11.32 -9.34
C THR A 164 -3.63 -10.86 -10.52
N GLY A 165 -2.32 -10.76 -10.31
CA GLY A 165 -1.37 -10.34 -11.34
C GLY A 165 -1.27 -8.83 -11.56
N ALA A 166 -2.05 -7.99 -10.85
CA ALA A 166 -1.98 -6.53 -10.98
C ALA A 166 -0.76 -5.88 -10.29
N GLY A 167 0.01 -6.63 -9.48
CA GLY A 167 1.20 -6.13 -8.78
C GLY A 167 1.01 -5.91 -7.28
N LYS A 168 0.00 -6.54 -6.66
CA LYS A 168 -0.33 -6.43 -5.23
C LYS A 168 0.83 -6.83 -4.31
N SER A 169 1.36 -8.04 -4.48
CA SER A 169 2.45 -8.57 -3.64
C SER A 169 3.73 -7.74 -3.77
N THR A 170 4.06 -7.26 -4.97
CA THR A 170 5.18 -6.35 -5.19
C THR A 170 5.00 -5.03 -4.42
N LEU A 171 3.79 -4.47 -4.42
CA LEU A 171 3.47 -3.25 -3.64
C LEU A 171 3.60 -3.50 -2.13
N LEU A 172 3.08 -4.62 -1.63
CA LEU A 172 3.19 -4.98 -0.20
C LEU A 172 4.65 -5.17 0.22
N ALA A 173 5.43 -5.91 -0.55
CA ALA A 173 6.86 -6.08 -0.31
C ALA A 173 7.62 -4.75 -0.40
N PHE A 174 7.27 -3.88 -1.35
CA PHE A 174 7.85 -2.54 -1.45
C PHE A 174 7.53 -1.69 -0.20
N ILE A 175 6.28 -1.67 0.25
CA ILE A 175 5.89 -0.95 1.49
C ILE A 175 6.69 -1.48 2.68
N ALA A 176 6.78 -2.80 2.84
CA ALA A 176 7.58 -3.42 3.90
C ALA A 176 9.06 -3.01 3.82
N ALA A 177 9.66 -3.05 2.63
CA ALA A 177 11.06 -2.65 2.42
C ALA A 177 11.31 -1.20 2.80
N GLN A 178 10.43 -0.28 2.38
CA GLN A 178 10.56 1.16 2.68
C GLN A 178 10.31 1.48 4.16
N PHE A 179 9.39 0.76 4.79
CA PHE A 179 9.05 0.96 6.20
C PHE A 179 10.23 0.67 7.14
N ARG A 180 11.12 -0.25 6.77
CA ARG A 180 12.35 -0.56 7.52
C ARG A 180 13.31 0.63 7.70
N ALA A 181 13.12 1.71 6.97
CA ALA A 181 13.93 2.91 7.10
C ALA A 181 13.54 3.78 8.32
N TYR A 182 12.43 3.51 8.97
CA TYR A 182 12.09 4.14 10.24
C TYR A 182 12.85 3.45 11.38
N GLU A 183 13.27 4.23 12.36
CA GLU A 183 14.00 3.72 13.50
C GLU A 183 13.12 2.76 14.32
N ASN A 184 13.69 1.64 14.75
CA ASN A 184 13.01 0.56 15.49
C ASN A 184 11.77 -0.01 14.78
N ALA A 185 11.67 0.14 13.46
CA ALA A 185 10.54 -0.33 12.70
C ALA A 185 10.31 -1.84 12.86
N ARG A 186 9.05 -2.21 13.10
CA ARG A 186 8.61 -3.59 13.21
C ARG A 186 7.63 -3.92 12.08
N ILE A 187 7.81 -5.08 11.48
CA ILE A 187 7.00 -5.55 10.37
C ILE A 187 6.53 -6.96 10.66
N PHE A 188 5.23 -7.15 10.70
CA PHE A 188 4.58 -8.45 10.78
C PHE A 188 3.74 -8.63 9.52
N ALA A 189 3.97 -9.70 8.77
CA ALA A 189 3.23 -9.95 7.54
C ALA A 189 2.68 -11.37 7.53
N PHE A 190 1.41 -11.50 7.19
CA PHE A 190 0.76 -12.76 6.84
C PHE A 190 0.69 -12.82 5.32
N ASP A 191 1.46 -13.71 4.74
CA ASP A 191 1.69 -13.84 3.31
C ASP A 191 1.07 -15.12 2.77
N LYS A 192 0.72 -15.12 1.49
CA LYS A 192 0.25 -16.30 0.78
C LYS A 192 1.04 -16.49 -0.51
N GLY A 193 1.64 -17.67 -0.65
CA GLY A 193 2.41 -18.04 -1.84
C GLY A 193 3.85 -17.55 -1.81
N MET A 194 4.45 -17.38 -0.63
CA MET A 194 5.87 -17.04 -0.44
C MET A 194 6.29 -15.70 -1.08
N SER A 195 5.35 -14.77 -1.28
CA SER A 195 5.59 -13.56 -2.06
C SER A 195 6.56 -12.59 -1.40
N MET A 196 6.64 -12.60 -0.07
CA MET A 196 7.55 -11.77 0.72
C MET A 196 8.83 -12.50 1.13
N PHE A 197 9.00 -13.78 0.77
CA PHE A 197 10.17 -14.58 1.15
C PHE A 197 11.49 -13.96 0.68
N PRO A 198 11.67 -13.56 -0.60
CA PRO A 198 12.95 -13.01 -1.07
C PRO A 198 13.35 -11.73 -0.31
N LEU A 199 12.39 -10.85 -0.05
CA LEU A 199 12.63 -9.63 0.71
C LEU A 199 12.97 -9.94 2.17
N CYS A 200 12.16 -10.77 2.84
CA CYS A 200 12.34 -11.11 4.24
C CYS A 200 13.70 -11.76 4.47
N HIS A 201 14.03 -12.75 3.66
CA HIS A 201 15.30 -13.49 3.73
C HIS A 201 16.49 -12.59 3.39
N GLY A 202 16.40 -11.78 2.33
CA GLY A 202 17.43 -10.81 1.92
C GLY A 202 17.67 -9.69 2.93
N ALA A 203 16.66 -9.36 3.70
CA ALA A 203 16.70 -8.34 4.75
C ALA A 203 17.16 -8.88 6.12
N GLY A 204 17.39 -10.18 6.25
CA GLY A 204 17.74 -10.83 7.52
C GLY A 204 16.54 -10.95 8.48
N GLY A 205 15.33 -10.96 7.97
CA GLY A 205 14.11 -11.20 8.72
C GLY A 205 13.85 -12.69 8.95
N SER A 206 12.83 -12.99 9.76
CA SER A 206 12.40 -14.35 10.06
C SER A 206 11.18 -14.71 9.21
N HIS A 207 11.34 -15.70 8.35
CA HIS A 207 10.27 -16.22 7.52
C HIS A 207 9.85 -17.60 8.01
N PHE A 208 8.57 -17.79 8.31
CA PHE A 208 8.00 -19.01 8.85
C PHE A 208 6.93 -19.55 7.91
N ASN A 209 7.11 -20.77 7.44
CA ASN A 209 6.05 -21.51 6.74
C ASN A 209 5.24 -22.30 7.76
N ILE A 210 4.02 -21.78 8.07
CA ILE A 210 3.13 -22.39 9.06
C ILE A 210 2.40 -23.58 8.41
N GLY A 211 2.58 -24.75 8.98
CA GLY A 211 2.04 -26.00 8.43
C GLY A 211 3.13 -26.91 7.90
N HIS A 212 4.29 -26.37 7.59
CA HIS A 212 5.45 -27.19 7.24
C HIS A 212 6.06 -27.85 8.48
N ALA A 213 6.19 -29.15 8.48
CA ALA A 213 6.62 -29.91 9.65
C ALA A 213 8.00 -29.46 10.15
N GLY A 214 8.07 -28.99 11.40
CA GLY A 214 9.31 -28.81 12.16
C GLY A 214 9.87 -27.38 12.20
N GLN A 215 9.22 -26.38 11.60
CA GLN A 215 9.69 -24.98 11.68
C GLN A 215 9.20 -24.23 12.91
N LEU A 216 7.95 -24.46 13.32
CA LEU A 216 7.33 -23.81 14.46
C LEU A 216 6.62 -24.82 15.35
N ALA A 217 6.66 -24.54 16.64
CA ALA A 217 5.87 -25.22 17.66
C ALA A 217 5.48 -24.17 18.70
N PHE A 218 4.18 -24.03 18.95
CA PHE A 218 3.63 -23.01 19.83
C PHE A 218 3.23 -23.61 21.17
N ALA A 219 3.38 -22.82 22.22
CA ALA A 219 2.96 -23.13 23.57
C ALA A 219 1.96 -22.07 24.08
N PRO A 220 0.69 -22.09 23.61
CA PRO A 220 -0.28 -21.03 23.91
C PRO A 220 -0.59 -20.85 25.39
N LEU A 221 -0.43 -21.90 26.23
CA LEU A 221 -0.69 -21.89 27.66
C LEU A 221 0.56 -21.62 28.51
N GLN A 222 1.73 -21.50 27.89
CA GLN A 222 3.00 -21.34 28.60
C GLN A 222 3.00 -20.14 29.56
N ARG A 223 2.42 -19.02 29.14
CA ARG A 223 2.47 -17.71 29.80
C ARG A 223 1.30 -17.40 30.73
N ILE A 224 0.38 -18.33 30.97
CA ILE A 224 -0.85 -18.12 31.75
C ILE A 224 -0.64 -17.66 33.21
N ALA A 225 0.56 -17.85 33.77
CA ALA A 225 0.90 -17.39 35.12
C ALA A 225 1.60 -16.01 35.14
N GLU A 226 1.87 -15.38 33.98
CA GLU A 226 2.53 -14.07 33.93
C GLU A 226 1.60 -12.93 34.34
N SER A 227 0.30 -13.03 34.00
CA SER A 227 -0.72 -12.07 34.38
C SER A 227 -2.13 -12.64 34.32
N GLU A 228 -3.08 -11.98 35.00
CA GLU A 228 -4.51 -12.31 34.88
C GLU A 228 -5.03 -12.14 33.45
N ALA A 229 -4.50 -11.17 32.69
CA ALA A 229 -4.86 -10.94 31.31
C ALA A 229 -4.46 -12.11 30.40
N GLU A 230 -3.27 -12.70 30.61
CA GLU A 230 -2.82 -13.88 29.87
C GLU A 230 -3.68 -15.11 30.19
N CYS A 231 -4.03 -15.29 31.46
CA CYS A 231 -4.92 -16.36 31.87
C CYS A 231 -6.32 -16.22 31.26
N ALA A 232 -6.90 -15.03 31.32
CA ALA A 232 -8.21 -14.74 30.73
C ALA A 232 -8.21 -14.89 29.21
N TRP A 233 -7.15 -14.46 28.53
CA TRP A 233 -7.00 -14.72 27.08
C TRP A 233 -6.96 -16.21 26.77
N ALA A 234 -6.20 -17.00 27.52
CA ALA A 234 -6.09 -18.43 27.32
C ALA A 234 -7.42 -19.15 27.58
N GLU A 235 -8.18 -18.73 28.60
CA GLU A 235 -9.53 -19.26 28.89
C GLU A 235 -10.48 -19.03 27.71
N GLU A 236 -10.50 -17.80 27.15
CA GLU A 236 -11.34 -17.47 26.00
C GLU A 236 -10.85 -18.19 24.72
N TRP A 237 -9.54 -18.35 24.58
CA TRP A 237 -8.97 -19.13 23.47
C TRP A 237 -9.39 -20.60 23.53
N ILE A 238 -9.34 -21.27 24.71
CA ILE A 238 -9.85 -22.63 24.89
C ILE A 238 -11.36 -22.70 24.60
N ALA A 239 -12.13 -21.74 25.05
CA ALA A 239 -13.56 -21.67 24.75
C ALA A 239 -13.80 -21.62 23.23
N SER A 240 -13.00 -20.84 22.50
CA SER A 240 -13.08 -20.78 21.05
C SER A 240 -12.73 -22.09 20.35
N LEU A 241 -11.80 -22.88 20.89
CA LEU A 241 -11.52 -24.24 20.39
C LEU A 241 -12.73 -25.16 20.49
N MET A 242 -13.49 -25.07 21.59
CA MET A 242 -14.74 -25.83 21.75
C MET A 242 -15.75 -25.47 20.66
N GLU A 243 -15.99 -24.19 20.45
CA GLU A 243 -16.94 -23.70 19.45
C GLU A 243 -16.54 -24.15 18.03
N LEU A 244 -15.26 -24.12 17.70
CA LEU A 244 -14.72 -24.58 16.42
C LEU A 244 -14.93 -26.09 16.20
N GLN A 245 -14.94 -26.88 17.27
CA GLN A 245 -15.24 -28.31 17.20
C GLN A 245 -16.75 -28.61 17.22
N GLY A 246 -17.60 -27.61 17.38
CA GLY A 246 -19.05 -27.71 17.34
C GLY A 246 -19.71 -27.90 18.72
N PHE A 247 -18.96 -27.70 19.80
CA PHE A 247 -19.49 -27.71 21.17
C PHE A 247 -19.87 -26.31 21.60
N PRO A 248 -21.16 -26.04 21.96
CA PRO A 248 -21.57 -24.73 22.46
C PRO A 248 -20.99 -24.47 23.86
N VAL A 249 -20.41 -23.31 24.07
CA VAL A 249 -19.82 -22.96 25.37
C VAL A 249 -20.88 -22.51 26.35
N MET A 250 -21.11 -23.34 27.37
CA MET A 250 -22.02 -23.06 28.47
C MET A 250 -21.31 -22.41 29.66
N PRO A 251 -22.02 -21.72 30.57
CA PRO A 251 -21.41 -21.15 31.78
C PRO A 251 -20.67 -22.18 32.64
N SER A 252 -21.14 -23.42 32.68
CA SER A 252 -20.45 -24.56 33.37
C SER A 252 -19.08 -24.83 32.75
N HIS A 253 -18.97 -24.80 31.41
CA HIS A 253 -17.70 -24.98 30.71
C HIS A 253 -16.71 -23.88 31.05
N ARG A 254 -17.15 -22.59 31.07
CA ARG A 254 -16.30 -21.47 31.46
C ARG A 254 -15.73 -21.62 32.88
N ASN A 255 -16.57 -22.06 33.85
CA ASN A 255 -16.12 -22.33 35.21
C ASN A 255 -15.12 -23.51 35.26
N ALA A 256 -15.35 -24.57 34.50
CA ALA A 256 -14.44 -25.69 34.44
C ALA A 256 -13.09 -25.34 33.80
N ILE A 257 -13.11 -24.55 32.72
CA ILE A 257 -11.89 -23.97 32.06
C ILE A 257 -11.13 -23.13 33.07
N HIS A 258 -11.78 -22.18 33.73
CA HIS A 258 -11.17 -21.31 34.72
C HIS A 258 -10.48 -22.11 35.85
N THR A 259 -11.18 -23.09 36.43
CA THR A 259 -10.61 -23.92 37.49
C THR A 259 -9.39 -24.70 37.00
N ALA A 260 -9.49 -25.29 35.81
CA ALA A 260 -8.39 -26.03 35.21
C ALA A 260 -7.18 -25.16 34.88
N MET A 261 -7.42 -23.91 34.36
CA MET A 261 -6.35 -22.97 34.05
C MET A 261 -5.59 -22.54 35.30
N HIS A 262 -6.29 -22.21 36.39
CA HIS A 262 -5.64 -21.86 37.66
C HIS A 262 -4.82 -23.03 38.24
N SER A 263 -5.32 -24.27 38.11
CA SER A 263 -4.56 -25.43 38.51
C SER A 263 -3.31 -25.65 37.64
N LEU A 264 -3.43 -25.42 36.35
CA LEU A 264 -2.32 -25.53 35.39
C LEU A 264 -1.27 -24.43 35.60
N ALA A 265 -1.69 -23.18 35.92
CA ALA A 265 -0.80 -22.05 36.18
C ALA A 265 0.15 -22.30 37.36
N ALA A 266 -0.25 -23.13 38.32
CA ALA A 266 0.60 -23.52 39.46
C ALA A 266 1.74 -24.47 39.05
N ASN A 267 1.68 -25.10 37.89
CA ASN A 267 2.73 -26.00 37.39
C ASN A 267 3.94 -25.22 36.81
N PRO A 268 5.11 -25.84 36.74
CA PRO A 268 6.25 -25.32 36.00
C PRO A 268 5.89 -24.98 34.56
N GLU A 269 6.54 -23.97 33.99
CA GLU A 269 6.23 -23.39 32.68
C GLU A 269 6.17 -24.43 31.54
N HIS A 270 7.14 -25.34 31.48
CA HIS A 270 7.20 -26.41 30.46
C HIS A 270 6.09 -27.48 30.56
N LEU A 271 5.33 -27.48 31.68
CA LEU A 271 4.17 -28.35 31.86
C LEU A 271 2.84 -27.65 31.58
N ARG A 272 2.85 -26.38 31.19
CA ARG A 272 1.62 -25.64 30.84
C ARG A 272 1.26 -25.88 29.37
N THR A 273 0.92 -27.10 29.04
CA THR A 273 0.59 -27.56 27.68
C THR A 273 -0.88 -27.93 27.56
N LEU A 274 -1.41 -28.01 26.34
CA LEU A 274 -2.79 -28.46 26.07
C LEU A 274 -3.01 -29.88 26.53
N THR A 275 -2.02 -30.75 26.38
CA THR A 275 -2.09 -32.15 26.91
C THR A 275 -2.23 -32.16 28.43
N ASN A 276 -1.48 -31.32 29.16
CA ASN A 276 -1.64 -31.25 30.62
C ASN A 276 -2.97 -30.61 31.02
N PHE A 277 -3.43 -29.58 30.29
CA PHE A 277 -4.76 -29.01 30.47
C PHE A 277 -5.85 -30.11 30.28
N TYR A 278 -5.74 -30.95 29.24
CA TYR A 278 -6.63 -32.06 29.00
C TYR A 278 -6.70 -33.07 30.18
N HIS A 279 -5.59 -33.28 30.86
CA HIS A 279 -5.57 -34.15 32.02
C HIS A 279 -6.16 -33.50 33.27
N VAL A 280 -5.98 -32.21 33.45
CA VAL A 280 -6.47 -31.44 34.61
C VAL A 280 -7.99 -31.18 34.55
N VAL A 281 -8.51 -30.80 33.37
CA VAL A 281 -9.94 -30.53 33.21
C VAL A 281 -10.77 -31.78 33.44
N GLN A 282 -11.92 -31.68 34.12
CA GLN A 282 -12.76 -32.84 34.43
C GLN A 282 -13.94 -32.98 33.47
N ASP A 283 -14.31 -31.91 32.78
CA ASP A 283 -15.44 -31.89 31.87
C ASP A 283 -15.16 -32.71 30.60
N ARG A 284 -16.12 -33.57 30.21
CA ARG A 284 -15.96 -34.48 29.09
C ARG A 284 -16.03 -33.78 27.73
N GLU A 285 -16.92 -32.80 27.57
CA GLU A 285 -17.09 -32.07 26.31
C GLU A 285 -15.87 -31.23 26.01
N ILE A 286 -15.29 -30.59 27.05
CA ILE A 286 -14.04 -29.84 26.91
C ILE A 286 -12.91 -30.79 26.48
N LYS A 287 -12.78 -31.97 27.10
CA LYS A 287 -11.76 -32.95 26.70
C LYS A 287 -11.91 -33.39 25.25
N GLU A 288 -13.11 -33.71 24.83
CA GLU A 288 -13.39 -34.15 23.46
C GLU A 288 -13.06 -33.05 22.44
N ALA A 289 -13.41 -31.80 22.76
CA ALA A 289 -13.13 -30.67 21.91
C ALA A 289 -11.62 -30.35 21.74
N ILE A 290 -10.86 -30.41 22.85
CA ILE A 290 -9.43 -30.03 22.80
C ILE A 290 -8.50 -31.13 22.39
N GLN A 291 -8.94 -32.42 22.39
CA GLN A 291 -8.12 -33.59 22.04
C GLN A 291 -7.42 -33.43 20.68
N HIS A 292 -8.10 -32.82 19.70
CA HIS A 292 -7.56 -32.54 18.38
C HIS A 292 -6.27 -31.67 18.39
N TYR A 293 -6.12 -30.83 19.42
CA TYR A 293 -5.01 -29.88 19.57
C TYR A 293 -3.93 -30.37 20.53
N THR A 294 -4.13 -31.52 21.21
CA THR A 294 -3.13 -32.14 22.09
C THR A 294 -2.10 -32.95 21.29
N VAL A 295 -1.05 -33.37 21.94
CA VAL A 295 0.02 -34.24 21.34
C VAL A 295 -0.53 -35.50 20.65
N GLN A 296 -1.70 -35.97 21.05
CA GLN A 296 -2.36 -37.13 20.43
C GLN A 296 -3.20 -36.76 19.19
N GLY A 297 -3.46 -35.45 18.97
CA GLY A 297 -4.27 -34.93 17.87
C GLY A 297 -3.45 -34.43 16.71
N ALA A 298 -4.13 -34.09 15.62
CA ALA A 298 -3.49 -33.65 14.37
C ALA A 298 -2.71 -32.33 14.51
N MET A 299 -3.15 -31.45 15.43
CA MET A 299 -2.55 -30.12 15.60
C MET A 299 -1.56 -30.03 16.78
N GLY A 300 -1.39 -31.13 17.54
CA GLY A 300 -0.53 -31.11 18.73
C GLY A 300 0.92 -30.76 18.43
N ARG A 301 1.45 -31.20 17.29
CA ARG A 301 2.82 -30.83 16.89
C ARG A 301 3.02 -29.30 16.76
N LEU A 302 1.97 -28.57 16.43
CA LEU A 302 2.04 -27.13 16.22
C LEU A 302 1.61 -26.34 17.45
N LEU A 303 0.62 -26.83 18.23
CA LEU A 303 -0.04 -26.05 19.30
C LEU A 303 0.20 -26.56 20.73
N ASP A 304 0.89 -27.69 20.88
CA ASP A 304 1.06 -28.35 22.19
C ASP A 304 2.55 -28.59 22.53
N ALA A 305 3.36 -27.56 22.31
CA ALA A 305 4.80 -27.59 22.62
C ALA A 305 5.06 -27.31 24.11
N ASP A 306 6.17 -27.87 24.62
CA ASP A 306 6.68 -27.56 25.96
C ASP A 306 7.26 -26.16 26.05
N THR A 307 7.74 -25.62 24.94
CA THR A 307 8.34 -24.29 24.81
C THR A 307 7.97 -23.67 23.47
N ASP A 308 7.56 -22.40 23.52
CA ASP A 308 7.24 -21.65 22.32
C ASP A 308 8.52 -21.34 21.51
N THR A 309 8.57 -21.79 20.29
CA THR A 309 9.70 -21.54 19.38
C THR A 309 9.60 -20.21 18.65
N LEU A 310 8.50 -19.48 18.80
CA LEU A 310 8.30 -18.17 18.16
C LEU A 310 9.17 -17.10 18.84
N SER A 311 10.31 -16.81 18.25
CA SER A 311 11.15 -15.66 18.62
C SER A 311 10.75 -14.45 17.81
N LEU A 312 10.29 -13.40 18.49
CA LEU A 312 9.88 -12.16 17.84
C LEU A 312 11.09 -11.37 17.35
N SER A 313 11.16 -11.16 16.04
CA SER A 313 12.18 -10.33 15.36
C SER A 313 11.54 -9.07 14.76
N PRO A 314 12.33 -8.04 14.43
CA PRO A 314 11.79 -6.80 13.85
C PRO A 314 11.10 -6.99 12.50
N PHE A 315 11.46 -8.02 11.73
CA PHE A 315 10.79 -8.32 10.47
C PHE A 315 10.42 -9.81 10.42
N MET A 316 9.13 -10.09 10.46
CA MET A 316 8.59 -11.44 10.48
C MET A 316 7.55 -11.61 9.39
N VAL A 317 7.63 -12.70 8.67
CA VAL A 317 6.67 -13.12 7.66
C VAL A 317 6.17 -14.51 7.99
N PHE A 318 4.85 -14.63 8.05
CA PHE A 318 4.14 -15.90 8.27
C PHE A 318 3.48 -16.33 6.96
N GLU A 319 4.00 -17.37 6.33
CA GLU A 319 3.38 -18.00 5.18
C GLU A 319 2.25 -18.91 5.66
N ILE A 320 1.03 -18.61 5.22
CA ILE A 320 -0.19 -19.25 5.72
C ILE A 320 -0.90 -20.18 4.71
N GLU A 321 -0.40 -20.34 3.48
CA GLU A 321 -1.08 -21.09 2.43
C GLU A 321 -1.35 -22.55 2.82
N GLU A 322 -0.35 -23.25 3.38
CA GLU A 322 -0.51 -24.64 3.83
C GLU A 322 -1.51 -24.74 4.98
N LEU A 323 -1.43 -23.81 5.94
CA LEU A 323 -2.36 -23.77 7.08
C LEU A 323 -3.81 -23.54 6.62
N MET A 324 -4.03 -22.68 5.61
CA MET A 324 -5.35 -22.44 5.04
C MET A 324 -5.98 -23.71 4.44
N ASN A 325 -5.16 -24.55 3.82
CA ASN A 325 -5.63 -25.81 3.22
C ASN A 325 -6.09 -26.84 4.27
N LEU A 326 -5.72 -26.66 5.54
CA LEU A 326 -6.14 -27.52 6.65
C LEU A 326 -7.55 -27.20 7.20
N GLY A 327 -8.17 -26.11 6.73
CA GLY A 327 -9.50 -25.65 7.14
C GLY A 327 -9.55 -24.87 8.45
N ASP A 328 -10.72 -24.27 8.72
CA ASP A 328 -10.94 -23.29 9.80
C ASP A 328 -10.59 -23.81 11.18
N LYS A 329 -10.88 -25.08 11.47
CA LYS A 329 -10.58 -25.71 12.77
C LYS A 329 -9.09 -25.70 13.11
N ASN A 330 -8.23 -25.62 12.11
CA ASN A 330 -6.78 -25.61 12.26
C ASN A 330 -6.22 -24.21 12.11
N LEU A 331 -6.75 -23.46 11.16
CA LEU A 331 -6.32 -22.08 10.83
C LEU A 331 -6.58 -21.11 11.98
N ILE A 332 -7.80 -21.12 12.52
CA ILE A 332 -8.26 -20.10 13.48
C ILE A 332 -7.47 -20.12 14.79
N PRO A 333 -7.25 -21.28 15.43
CA PRO A 333 -6.47 -21.34 16.66
C PRO A 333 -5.05 -20.79 16.51
N VAL A 334 -4.39 -21.12 15.41
CA VAL A 334 -3.03 -20.70 15.12
C VAL A 334 -2.95 -19.19 14.87
N LEU A 335 -3.82 -18.68 14.01
CA LEU A 335 -3.84 -17.24 13.73
C LEU A 335 -4.23 -16.41 14.95
N THR A 336 -5.20 -16.87 15.75
CA THR A 336 -5.59 -16.18 16.97
C THR A 336 -4.44 -16.10 17.97
N TYR A 337 -3.67 -17.19 18.10
CA TYR A 337 -2.46 -17.21 18.92
C TYR A 337 -1.39 -16.24 18.39
N LEU A 338 -1.08 -16.29 17.10
CA LEU A 338 -0.11 -15.39 16.48
C LEU A 338 -0.52 -13.92 16.63
N PHE A 339 -1.79 -13.62 16.47
CA PHE A 339 -2.34 -12.29 16.65
C PHE A 339 -2.13 -11.78 18.08
N HIS A 340 -2.39 -12.63 19.07
CA HIS A 340 -2.14 -12.32 20.46
C HIS A 340 -0.66 -12.01 20.73
N ARG A 341 0.25 -12.84 20.18
CA ARG A 341 1.69 -12.61 20.32
C ARG A 341 2.17 -11.33 19.66
N ILE A 342 1.60 -10.96 18.50
CA ILE A 342 1.90 -9.70 17.83
C ILE A 342 1.37 -8.52 18.64
N GLU A 343 0.16 -8.59 19.20
CA GLU A 343 -0.41 -7.54 20.07
C GLU A 343 0.50 -7.23 21.25
N GLN A 344 1.04 -8.26 21.89
CA GLN A 344 1.99 -8.10 22.98
C GLN A 344 3.33 -7.50 22.55
N ALA A 345 3.72 -7.71 21.30
CA ALA A 345 4.96 -7.19 20.75
C ALA A 345 4.87 -5.71 20.36
N VAL A 346 3.67 -5.18 20.15
CA VAL A 346 3.46 -3.76 19.79
C VAL A 346 3.63 -2.90 21.03
N ASN A 347 4.71 -2.14 21.06
CA ASN A 347 5.18 -1.38 22.22
C ASN A 347 5.25 0.15 22.01
N GLY A 348 4.65 0.65 20.91
CA GLY A 348 4.71 2.06 20.51
C GLY A 348 5.78 2.39 19.47
N ASP A 349 6.71 1.48 19.19
CA ASP A 349 7.62 1.61 18.05
C ASP A 349 6.84 1.61 16.72
N PRO A 350 7.36 2.25 15.66
CA PRO A 350 6.75 2.19 14.34
C PRO A 350 6.49 0.75 13.91
N THR A 351 5.23 0.37 13.78
CA THR A 351 4.86 -1.01 13.45
C THR A 351 3.90 -1.05 12.27
N ILE A 352 4.10 -1.99 11.35
CA ILE A 352 3.10 -2.36 10.35
C ILE A 352 2.73 -3.83 10.46
N LEU A 353 1.43 -4.07 10.34
CA LEU A 353 0.85 -5.40 10.22
C LEU A 353 0.25 -5.54 8.82
N ILE A 354 0.81 -6.41 8.01
CA ILE A 354 0.38 -6.64 6.62
C ILE A 354 -0.42 -7.94 6.57
N LEU A 355 -1.65 -7.86 6.09
CA LEU A 355 -2.52 -9.01 5.87
C LEU A 355 -2.76 -9.14 4.36
N ASP A 356 -1.98 -10.00 3.71
CA ASP A 356 -2.27 -10.38 2.32
C ASP A 356 -3.43 -11.39 2.31
N GLU A 357 -4.31 -11.28 1.32
CA GLU A 357 -5.56 -12.07 1.27
C GLU A 357 -6.44 -11.90 2.53
N ALA A 358 -6.59 -10.67 3.02
CA ALA A 358 -7.35 -10.33 4.23
C ALA A 358 -8.81 -10.84 4.20
N TRP A 359 -9.39 -11.11 3.01
CA TRP A 359 -10.74 -11.66 2.86
C TRP A 359 -10.93 -13.00 3.58
N ILE A 360 -9.89 -13.82 3.65
CA ILE A 360 -9.93 -15.11 4.36
C ILE A 360 -10.25 -14.90 5.83
N MET A 361 -9.58 -13.92 6.43
CA MET A 361 -9.81 -13.52 7.81
C MET A 361 -11.15 -12.81 7.97
N LEU A 362 -11.54 -11.98 7.02
CA LEU A 362 -12.83 -11.27 7.03
C LEU A 362 -14.03 -12.22 6.85
N GLY A 363 -13.84 -13.37 6.26
CA GLY A 363 -14.87 -14.41 6.12
C GLY A 363 -15.34 -15.01 7.45
N HIS A 364 -14.48 -15.08 8.46
CA HIS A 364 -14.79 -15.70 9.74
C HIS A 364 -15.17 -14.69 10.83
N PRO A 365 -16.25 -14.92 11.62
CA PRO A 365 -16.73 -13.98 12.65
C PRO A 365 -15.68 -13.58 13.69
N VAL A 366 -14.88 -14.53 14.16
CA VAL A 366 -13.80 -14.28 15.16
C VAL A 366 -12.80 -13.27 14.63
N PHE A 367 -12.30 -13.46 13.40
CA PHE A 367 -11.34 -12.54 12.81
C PHE A 367 -11.94 -11.19 12.43
N ARG A 368 -13.20 -11.16 11.99
CA ARG A 368 -13.90 -9.90 11.76
C ARG A 368 -13.97 -9.04 13.01
N ALA A 369 -14.33 -9.65 14.13
CA ALA A 369 -14.36 -8.95 15.42
C ALA A 369 -12.95 -8.42 15.80
N LYS A 370 -11.91 -9.25 15.62
CA LYS A 370 -10.54 -8.90 15.91
C LYS A 370 -9.99 -7.79 15.01
N ILE A 371 -10.23 -7.86 13.70
CA ILE A 371 -9.83 -6.81 12.77
C ILE A 371 -10.55 -5.49 13.07
N ARG A 372 -11.85 -5.55 13.40
CA ARG A 372 -12.62 -4.38 13.84
C ARG A 372 -12.02 -3.75 15.10
N GLU A 373 -11.60 -4.55 16.06
CA GLU A 373 -10.91 -4.10 17.26
C GLU A 373 -9.56 -3.46 16.90
N TRP A 374 -8.75 -4.12 16.11
CA TRP A 374 -7.44 -3.63 15.69
C TRP A 374 -7.48 -2.29 14.98
N LEU A 375 -8.41 -2.11 14.06
CA LEU A 375 -8.59 -0.83 13.39
C LEU A 375 -8.94 0.32 14.33
N LYS A 376 -9.41 0.03 15.54
CA LYS A 376 -9.69 1.03 16.59
C LYS A 376 -8.54 1.22 17.57
N VAL A 377 -7.85 0.14 17.94
CA VAL A 377 -6.88 0.13 19.03
C VAL A 377 -5.44 0.31 18.56
N MET A 378 -5.05 -0.34 17.46
CA MET A 378 -3.67 -0.37 16.97
C MET A 378 -3.11 1.01 16.57
N ARG A 379 -3.98 1.92 16.13
CA ARG A 379 -3.63 3.32 15.90
C ARG A 379 -2.92 3.95 17.09
N LYS A 380 -3.46 3.75 18.32
CA LYS A 380 -2.92 4.32 19.56
C LYS A 380 -1.57 3.73 19.95
N ALA A 381 -1.29 2.54 19.46
CA ALA A 381 -0.05 1.81 19.69
C ALA A 381 0.98 2.00 18.57
N ASN A 382 0.81 3.03 17.71
CA ASN A 382 1.69 3.32 16.56
C ASN A 382 1.82 2.13 15.59
N CYS A 383 0.75 1.36 15.42
CA CYS A 383 0.71 0.21 14.51
C CYS A 383 -0.29 0.46 13.38
N ALA A 384 0.20 0.47 12.15
CA ALA A 384 -0.62 0.56 10.96
C ALA A 384 -0.99 -0.84 10.44
N VAL A 385 -2.28 -1.06 10.16
CA VAL A 385 -2.77 -2.31 9.57
C VAL A 385 -2.98 -2.11 8.07
N ILE A 386 -2.33 -2.94 7.27
CA ILE A 386 -2.44 -2.94 5.81
C ILE A 386 -3.24 -4.17 5.41
N LEU A 387 -4.42 -3.95 4.88
CA LEU A 387 -5.32 -5.00 4.42
C LEU A 387 -5.31 -5.05 2.90
N ALA A 388 -4.92 -6.18 2.33
CA ALA A 388 -4.89 -6.39 0.90
C ALA A 388 -5.88 -7.49 0.49
N THR A 389 -6.62 -7.25 -0.60
CA THR A 389 -7.57 -8.24 -1.13
C THR A 389 -7.63 -8.17 -2.66
N GLN A 390 -7.95 -9.31 -3.27
CA GLN A 390 -8.16 -9.41 -4.72
C GLN A 390 -9.57 -8.99 -5.13
N SER A 391 -10.54 -9.09 -4.21
CA SER A 391 -11.96 -8.90 -4.51
C SER A 391 -12.61 -7.88 -3.58
N LEU A 392 -13.22 -6.88 -4.18
CA LEU A 392 -14.09 -5.93 -3.46
C LEU A 392 -15.38 -6.59 -2.97
N SER A 393 -15.85 -7.64 -3.64
CA SER A 393 -17.05 -8.39 -3.22
C SER A 393 -16.83 -9.05 -1.86
N ASP A 394 -15.63 -9.56 -1.59
CA ASP A 394 -15.33 -10.17 -0.30
C ASP A 394 -15.33 -9.15 0.84
N ALA A 395 -14.80 -7.96 0.58
CA ALA A 395 -14.88 -6.84 1.52
C ALA A 395 -16.34 -6.43 1.79
N LYS A 396 -17.17 -6.36 0.74
CA LYS A 396 -18.61 -6.05 0.87
C LYS A 396 -19.35 -7.14 1.67
N ASN A 397 -19.11 -8.40 1.34
CA ASN A 397 -19.77 -9.55 1.98
C ASN A 397 -19.29 -9.80 3.43
N SER A 398 -18.18 -9.20 3.82
CA SER A 398 -17.66 -9.32 5.19
C SER A 398 -18.58 -8.70 6.26
N GLY A 399 -19.48 -7.79 5.87
CA GLY A 399 -20.35 -7.06 6.79
C GLY A 399 -19.64 -6.03 7.68
N ILE A 400 -18.38 -5.67 7.35
CA ILE A 400 -17.63 -4.60 8.02
C ILE A 400 -17.03 -3.59 7.03
N LEU A 401 -17.57 -3.53 5.81
CA LEU A 401 -17.07 -2.62 4.78
C LEU A 401 -17.08 -1.16 5.23
N ASP A 402 -18.13 -0.75 5.92
CA ASP A 402 -18.28 0.57 6.52
C ASP A 402 -17.11 0.90 7.48
N VAL A 403 -16.79 -0.03 8.38
CA VAL A 403 -15.66 0.11 9.31
C VAL A 403 -14.32 0.16 8.57
N LEU A 404 -14.15 -0.67 7.54
CA LEU A 404 -12.93 -0.67 6.72
C LEU A 404 -12.74 0.66 5.99
N VAL A 405 -13.81 1.19 5.39
CA VAL A 405 -13.76 2.46 4.64
C VAL A 405 -13.48 3.64 5.56
N GLU A 406 -14.09 3.67 6.75
CA GLU A 406 -13.91 4.74 7.73
C GLU A 406 -12.53 4.69 8.40
N SER A 407 -12.09 3.49 8.82
CA SER A 407 -10.86 3.33 9.58
C SER A 407 -9.58 3.32 8.72
N CYS A 408 -9.70 3.12 7.41
CA CYS A 408 -8.56 3.10 6.49
C CYS A 408 -8.61 4.30 5.54
N PRO A 409 -8.08 5.46 5.94
CA PRO A 409 -8.15 6.68 5.14
C PRO A 409 -7.36 6.56 3.84
N THR A 410 -6.28 5.80 3.82
CA THR A 410 -5.49 5.55 2.61
C THR A 410 -5.99 4.30 1.91
N LYS A 411 -6.33 4.43 0.63
CA LYS A 411 -6.77 3.33 -0.23
C LYS A 411 -5.92 3.30 -1.49
N ILE A 412 -5.51 2.12 -1.91
CA ILE A 412 -4.71 1.92 -3.12
C ILE A 412 -5.46 0.95 -4.02
N TYR A 413 -5.81 1.41 -5.21
CA TYR A 413 -6.47 0.59 -6.21
C TYR A 413 -5.47 0.23 -7.31
N LEU A 414 -5.35 -1.05 -7.58
CA LEU A 414 -4.53 -1.57 -8.66
C LEU A 414 -5.34 -1.62 -9.96
N PRO A 415 -4.68 -1.66 -11.12
CA PRO A 415 -5.35 -1.74 -12.42
C PRO A 415 -6.35 -2.90 -12.50
N ASN A 416 -7.54 -2.60 -12.97
CA ASN A 416 -8.62 -3.58 -13.17
C ASN A 416 -9.42 -3.23 -14.42
N LEU A 417 -9.18 -3.96 -15.50
CA LEU A 417 -9.90 -3.78 -16.78
C LEU A 417 -11.42 -3.92 -16.66
N SER A 418 -11.87 -4.70 -15.66
CA SER A 418 -13.31 -4.92 -15.41
C SER A 418 -13.93 -3.88 -14.48
N ALA A 419 -13.21 -2.83 -14.06
CA ALA A 419 -13.71 -1.86 -13.08
C ALA A 419 -15.00 -1.14 -13.51
N ARG A 420 -15.23 -1.01 -14.82
CA ARG A 420 -16.45 -0.39 -15.41
C ARG A 420 -17.59 -1.38 -15.69
N GLN A 421 -17.37 -2.67 -15.51
CA GLN A 421 -18.43 -3.66 -15.69
C GLN A 421 -19.44 -3.54 -14.53
N GLU A 422 -20.73 -3.72 -14.83
CA GLU A 422 -21.83 -3.48 -13.88
C GLU A 422 -21.59 -4.11 -12.50
N ALA A 423 -21.18 -5.37 -12.44
CA ALA A 423 -20.93 -6.08 -11.19
C ALA A 423 -19.80 -5.48 -10.34
N GLN A 424 -18.76 -4.88 -10.96
CA GLN A 424 -17.62 -4.26 -10.28
C GLN A 424 -17.87 -2.77 -10.01
N HIS A 425 -18.56 -2.09 -10.92
CA HIS A 425 -18.91 -0.68 -10.85
C HIS A 425 -19.56 -0.31 -9.50
N ASP A 426 -20.59 -1.05 -9.11
CA ASP A 426 -21.31 -0.80 -7.85
C ASP A 426 -20.42 -0.97 -6.61
N LEU A 427 -19.45 -1.90 -6.67
CA LEU A 427 -18.50 -2.11 -5.58
C LEU A 427 -17.54 -0.93 -5.43
N TYR A 428 -16.98 -0.45 -6.53
CA TYR A 428 -16.10 0.72 -6.53
C TYR A 428 -16.83 2.01 -6.14
N THR A 429 -18.07 2.17 -6.59
CA THR A 429 -18.93 3.30 -6.22
C THR A 429 -19.26 3.29 -4.73
N ALA A 430 -19.54 2.12 -4.15
CA ALA A 430 -19.71 1.95 -2.71
C ALA A 430 -18.45 2.32 -1.90
N MET A 431 -17.26 2.24 -2.52
CA MET A 431 -15.99 2.70 -1.95
C MET A 431 -15.73 4.20 -2.15
N GLY A 432 -16.68 4.94 -2.74
CA GLY A 432 -16.61 6.39 -2.96
C GLY A 432 -15.87 6.83 -4.22
N LEU A 433 -15.70 5.95 -5.20
CA LEU A 433 -15.11 6.29 -6.50
C LEU A 433 -16.17 6.74 -7.51
N ASN A 434 -15.83 7.71 -8.35
CA ASN A 434 -16.68 8.20 -9.43
C ASN A 434 -16.25 7.63 -10.80
N GLU A 435 -17.04 7.88 -11.85
CA GLU A 435 -16.83 7.38 -13.21
C GLU A 435 -15.45 7.69 -13.79
N THR A 436 -14.95 8.91 -13.56
CA THR A 436 -13.61 9.32 -14.03
C THR A 436 -12.53 8.47 -13.37
N GLN A 437 -12.65 8.18 -12.09
CA GLN A 437 -11.70 7.38 -11.31
C GLN A 437 -11.75 5.91 -11.70
N LEU A 438 -12.95 5.39 -11.96
CA LEU A 438 -13.12 4.04 -12.54
C LEU A 438 -12.44 3.95 -13.90
N GLY A 439 -12.54 5.02 -14.70
CA GLY A 439 -11.82 5.11 -15.96
C GLY A 439 -10.30 5.09 -15.82
N ILE A 440 -9.76 5.77 -14.82
CA ILE A 440 -8.33 5.74 -14.52
C ILE A 440 -7.90 4.31 -14.15
N ILE A 441 -8.61 3.65 -13.24
CA ILE A 441 -8.29 2.29 -12.80
C ILE A 441 -8.41 1.27 -13.94
N ALA A 442 -9.44 1.41 -14.80
CA ALA A 442 -9.67 0.50 -15.91
C ALA A 442 -8.61 0.62 -17.02
N ASN A 443 -8.05 1.82 -17.22
CA ASN A 443 -7.04 2.08 -18.26
C ASN A 443 -5.59 2.03 -17.73
N ALA A 444 -5.40 1.84 -16.44
CA ALA A 444 -4.08 1.78 -15.83
C ALA A 444 -3.33 0.50 -16.23
N THR A 445 -2.02 0.56 -16.30
CA THR A 445 -1.15 -0.54 -16.69
C THR A 445 -0.84 -1.45 -15.48
N PRO A 446 -1.18 -2.74 -15.51
CA PRO A 446 -0.86 -3.69 -14.44
C PRO A 446 0.64 -3.75 -14.14
N LYS A 447 0.98 -3.97 -12.85
CA LYS A 447 2.36 -4.03 -12.32
C LYS A 447 3.16 -2.72 -12.43
N ARG A 448 2.55 -1.65 -12.94
CA ARG A 448 3.18 -0.35 -13.13
C ARG A 448 2.44 0.75 -12.40
N ASP A 449 1.14 0.89 -12.65
CA ASP A 449 0.32 1.99 -12.18
C ASP A 449 -0.45 1.60 -10.92
N TYR A 450 -0.58 2.54 -9.98
CA TYR A 450 -1.31 2.39 -8.73
C TYR A 450 -2.11 3.67 -8.50
N TYR A 451 -3.39 3.55 -8.15
CA TYR A 451 -4.25 4.70 -7.89
C TYR A 451 -4.41 4.90 -6.38
N VAL A 452 -3.71 5.89 -5.84
CA VAL A 452 -3.72 6.23 -4.41
C VAL A 452 -4.83 7.23 -4.12
N VAL A 453 -5.65 6.93 -3.12
CA VAL A 453 -6.77 7.75 -2.63
C VAL A 453 -6.56 8.03 -1.15
N SER A 454 -6.65 9.28 -0.76
CA SER A 454 -6.55 9.77 0.61
C SER A 454 -7.52 10.94 0.80
N PRO A 455 -7.91 11.30 2.04
CA PRO A 455 -8.69 12.50 2.29
C PRO A 455 -8.06 13.80 1.75
N HIS A 456 -6.72 13.83 1.62
CA HIS A 456 -5.99 14.98 1.11
C HIS A 456 -5.93 15.07 -0.41
N GLY A 457 -6.21 13.98 -1.13
CA GLY A 457 -6.18 13.98 -2.58
C GLY A 457 -6.17 12.57 -3.19
N ARG A 458 -6.02 12.55 -4.51
CA ARG A 458 -6.03 11.32 -5.31
C ARG A 458 -4.97 11.43 -6.39
N ARG A 459 -4.21 10.36 -6.61
CA ARG A 459 -3.14 10.37 -7.61
C ARG A 459 -2.88 8.99 -8.19
N GLN A 460 -2.68 8.92 -9.50
CA GLN A 460 -2.06 7.77 -10.14
C GLN A 460 -0.55 7.89 -10.00
N VAL A 461 0.09 6.83 -9.54
CA VAL A 461 1.54 6.78 -9.26
C VAL A 461 2.14 5.51 -9.81
N GLN A 462 3.48 5.50 -9.93
CA GLN A 462 4.26 4.36 -10.39
C GLN A 462 5.41 4.11 -9.41
N LEU A 463 5.69 2.86 -9.12
CA LEU A 463 6.79 2.51 -8.21
C LEU A 463 8.17 2.77 -8.83
N ALA A 464 8.29 2.61 -10.15
CA ALA A 464 9.54 2.81 -10.92
C ALA A 464 10.76 2.12 -10.28
N LEU A 465 10.60 0.84 -9.92
CA LEU A 465 11.59 0.07 -9.19
C LEU A 465 12.81 -0.24 -10.07
N GLY A 466 13.99 0.01 -9.53
CA GLY A 466 15.24 -0.41 -10.17
C GLY A 466 15.48 -1.93 -10.05
N PRO A 467 16.42 -2.47 -10.86
CA PRO A 467 16.70 -3.92 -10.90
C PRO A 467 17.02 -4.52 -9.54
N LYS A 468 17.80 -3.83 -8.70
CA LYS A 468 18.16 -4.31 -7.35
C LYS A 468 16.94 -4.48 -6.45
N THR A 469 16.02 -3.54 -6.48
CA THR A 469 14.77 -3.63 -5.70
C THR A 469 13.88 -4.74 -6.25
N LEU A 470 13.73 -4.83 -7.58
CA LEU A 470 12.93 -5.87 -8.22
C LEU A 470 13.42 -7.27 -7.91
N ALA A 471 14.75 -7.48 -7.78
CA ALA A 471 15.32 -8.76 -7.41
C ALA A 471 14.78 -9.31 -6.06
N PHE A 472 14.35 -8.43 -5.15
CA PHE A 472 13.83 -8.83 -3.84
C PHE A 472 12.32 -8.67 -3.68
N VAL A 473 11.67 -7.77 -4.44
CA VAL A 473 10.21 -7.53 -4.28
C VAL A 473 9.39 -8.05 -5.47
N GLY A 474 10.03 -8.47 -6.55
CA GLY A 474 9.38 -8.87 -7.80
C GLY A 474 9.43 -10.37 -8.10
N HIS A 475 10.28 -11.12 -7.43
CA HIS A 475 10.50 -12.54 -7.65
C HIS A 475 9.81 -13.38 -6.57
N SER A 476 8.65 -13.93 -6.89
CA SER A 476 7.85 -14.76 -5.98
C SER A 476 7.48 -16.12 -6.59
N ASP A 477 8.06 -16.46 -7.74
CA ASP A 477 7.87 -17.74 -8.40
C ASP A 477 8.68 -18.85 -7.71
N LYS A 478 8.20 -20.09 -7.85
CA LYS A 478 8.80 -21.25 -7.18
C LYS A 478 10.26 -21.49 -7.55
N GLU A 479 10.66 -21.16 -8.78
CA GLU A 479 12.03 -21.33 -9.26
C GLU A 479 12.96 -20.33 -8.57
N SER A 480 12.58 -19.07 -8.52
CA SER A 480 13.31 -18.01 -7.80
C SER A 480 13.45 -18.34 -6.30
N ILE A 481 12.37 -18.78 -5.65
CA ILE A 481 12.40 -19.16 -4.24
C ILE A 481 13.36 -20.32 -4.00
N ALA A 482 13.27 -21.40 -4.78
CA ALA A 482 14.16 -22.55 -4.67
C ALA A 482 15.62 -22.14 -4.91
N ARG A 483 15.87 -21.27 -5.89
CA ARG A 483 17.21 -20.76 -6.19
C ARG A 483 17.79 -19.94 -5.03
N ILE A 484 17.00 -19.06 -4.43
CA ILE A 484 17.42 -18.29 -3.25
C ILE A 484 17.75 -19.22 -2.08
N GLN A 485 16.95 -20.26 -1.84
CA GLN A 485 17.20 -21.25 -0.80
C GLN A 485 18.51 -22.02 -1.05
N GLU A 486 18.75 -22.44 -2.30
CA GLU A 486 20.01 -23.09 -2.68
C GLU A 486 21.22 -22.17 -2.47
N LEU A 487 21.16 -20.93 -2.96
CA LEU A 487 22.24 -19.95 -2.79
C LEU A 487 22.51 -19.66 -1.31
N SER A 488 21.46 -19.56 -0.50
CA SER A 488 21.59 -19.34 0.94
C SER A 488 22.24 -20.55 1.65
N ALA A 489 21.93 -21.77 1.23
CA ALA A 489 22.59 -22.97 1.75
C ALA A 489 24.07 -23.02 1.37
N LEU A 490 24.43 -22.57 0.16
CA LEU A 490 25.81 -22.57 -0.35
C LEU A 490 26.68 -21.46 0.27
N HIS A 491 26.14 -20.26 0.38
CA HIS A 491 26.92 -19.06 0.74
C HIS A 491 26.62 -18.53 2.15
N GLY A 492 25.70 -19.18 2.88
CA GLY A 492 25.22 -18.73 4.18
C GLY A 492 24.27 -17.54 4.11
N PRO A 493 23.70 -17.11 5.27
CA PRO A 493 22.58 -16.18 5.32
C PRO A 493 22.91 -14.75 4.85
N ARG A 494 24.18 -14.39 4.72
CA ARG A 494 24.62 -13.04 4.30
C ARG A 494 25.49 -13.04 3.05
N GLY A 495 25.76 -14.18 2.43
CA GLY A 495 26.66 -14.29 1.27
C GLY A 495 25.97 -14.49 -0.07
N TRP A 496 24.70 -14.84 -0.09
CA TRP A 496 23.96 -15.23 -1.28
C TRP A 496 23.43 -14.04 -2.13
N GLN A 497 23.24 -12.88 -1.50
CA GLN A 497 22.58 -11.72 -2.11
C GLN A 497 23.29 -11.20 -3.34
N GLU A 498 24.65 -11.15 -3.31
CA GLU A 498 25.42 -10.66 -4.45
C GLU A 498 25.32 -11.61 -5.66
N THR A 499 25.32 -12.91 -5.41
CA THR A 499 25.16 -13.91 -6.48
C THR A 499 23.76 -13.83 -7.08
N TRP A 500 22.74 -13.71 -6.25
CA TRP A 500 21.34 -13.51 -6.67
C TRP A 500 21.17 -12.25 -7.51
N LEU A 501 21.74 -11.10 -7.09
CA LEU A 501 21.69 -9.86 -7.86
C LEU A 501 22.36 -10.00 -9.23
N ARG A 502 23.48 -10.73 -9.33
CA ARG A 502 24.12 -11.01 -10.63
C ARG A 502 23.23 -11.86 -11.52
N GLU A 503 22.63 -12.91 -10.99
CA GLU A 503 21.69 -13.77 -11.75
C GLU A 503 20.47 -13.00 -12.23
N CYS A 504 19.97 -12.03 -11.45
CA CYS A 504 18.90 -11.12 -11.87
C CYS A 504 19.34 -9.99 -12.82
N GLY A 505 20.63 -9.90 -13.17
CA GLY A 505 21.16 -8.79 -13.98
C GLY A 505 21.10 -7.44 -13.28
N ALA A 506 21.18 -7.45 -11.94
CA ALA A 506 20.99 -6.27 -11.07
C ALA A 506 22.28 -5.89 -10.29
N ALA A 507 23.40 -6.52 -10.59
CA ALA A 507 24.69 -6.28 -9.93
C ALA A 507 25.31 -4.92 -10.30
#